data_66a0f8f28227f56c842e1b2adcf32c9b
#
_entry.id   66a0f8f28227f56c842e1b2adcf32c9b
#
_cell.length_a   1.000
_cell.length_b   1.000
_cell.length_c   1.000
_cell.angle_alpha   90.00
_cell.angle_beta   90.00
_cell.angle_gamma   90.00
#
_symmetry.space_group_name_H-M   'P 1'
#
loop_
_entity.id
_entity.type
_entity.pdbx_description
1 polymer ?
#
loop_
_entity_poly.entity_id
_entity_poly.type
_entity_poly.pdbx_seq_one_letter_code
_entity_poly.pdbx_strand_id
1 'polypeptide(L)'
;MADDYLKAVRFERPDRIPMTFHINDACWQHYPQDWLFDLMAGHPVLFPGFTRPSGRYEPRFAAVARRDEPFTDDWGCVWHTSEDGITGVVTEHPLSSWDAFDSYEPPDPSRCT
;
A
#
# COMPACT_ATOMS: atom_id res chain seq x y z
N MET A 1 23.44 6.40 2.02
CA MET A 1 22.13 5.91 1.49
C MET A 1 21.42 6.93 0.62
N ALA A 2 21.17 8.15 1.08
CA ALA A 2 20.55 9.18 0.21
C ALA A 2 21.36 9.45 -1.07
N ASP A 3 22.67 9.39 -1.00
CA ASP A 3 23.56 9.56 -2.15
C ASP A 3 23.45 8.41 -3.16
N ASP A 4 23.30 7.15 -2.70
CA ASP A 4 23.14 5.99 -3.58
C ASP A 4 21.82 6.02 -4.36
N TYR A 5 20.72 6.53 -3.74
CA TYR A 5 19.48 6.76 -4.46
C TYR A 5 19.64 7.78 -5.58
N LEU A 6 20.28 8.91 -5.29
CA LEU A 6 20.51 9.95 -6.29
C LEU A 6 21.42 9.46 -7.41
N LYS A 7 22.47 8.71 -7.08
CA LYS A 7 23.35 8.07 -8.08
C LYS A 7 22.56 7.12 -8.98
N ALA A 8 21.70 6.27 -8.39
CA ALA A 8 20.88 5.34 -9.17
C ALA A 8 19.92 6.07 -10.13
N VAL A 9 19.23 7.11 -9.63
CA VAL A 9 18.30 7.93 -10.46
C VAL A 9 19.02 8.64 -11.61
N ARG A 10 20.30 9.04 -11.41
CA ARG A 10 21.12 9.71 -12.42
C ARG A 10 21.87 8.75 -13.34
N PHE A 11 21.61 7.44 -13.24
CA PHE A 11 22.34 6.39 -13.95
C PHE A 11 23.85 6.38 -13.67
N GLU A 12 24.23 6.90 -12.51
CA GLU A 12 25.58 6.79 -11.97
C GLU A 12 25.74 5.44 -11.27
N ARG A 13 26.96 5.04 -10.97
CA ARG A 13 27.19 3.78 -10.24
C ARG A 13 27.05 4.02 -8.72
N PRO A 14 25.96 3.56 -8.09
CA PRO A 14 25.87 3.58 -6.64
C PRO A 14 26.80 2.55 -6.02
N ASP A 15 27.29 2.81 -4.82
CA ASP A 15 28.13 1.87 -4.09
C ASP A 15 27.35 0.63 -3.62
N ARG A 16 26.04 0.83 -3.40
CA ARG A 16 25.08 -0.21 -3.06
C ARG A 16 23.79 -0.02 -3.87
N ILE A 17 23.14 -1.13 -4.22
CA ILE A 17 21.82 -1.07 -4.82
C ILE A 17 20.85 -0.48 -3.79
N PRO A 18 20.22 0.67 -4.07
CA PRO A 18 19.24 1.26 -3.16
C PRO A 18 18.03 0.31 -3.00
N MET A 19 17.70 0.00 -1.78
CA MET A 19 16.55 -0.84 -1.44
C MET A 19 15.74 -0.18 -0.35
N THR A 20 14.41 -0.25 -0.48
CA THR A 20 13.48 0.17 0.57
C THR A 20 12.51 -0.96 0.82
N PHE A 21 12.42 -1.36 2.07
CA PHE A 21 11.47 -2.37 2.53
C PHE A 21 10.56 -1.78 3.58
N HIS A 22 9.30 -2.18 3.53
CA HIS A 22 8.36 -1.94 4.60
C HIS A 22 7.50 -3.18 4.80
N ILE A 23 7.05 -3.40 6.01
CA ILE A 23 6.11 -4.46 6.34
C ILE A 23 4.71 -3.88 6.12
N ASN A 24 3.91 -4.53 5.28
CA ASN A 24 2.56 -4.06 4.98
C ASN A 24 1.59 -4.33 6.15
N ASP A 25 0.46 -3.64 6.14
CA ASP A 25 -0.53 -3.72 7.22
C ASP A 25 -1.15 -5.12 7.37
N ALA A 26 -1.26 -5.89 6.29
CA ALA A 26 -1.71 -7.28 6.35
C ALA A 26 -0.75 -8.15 7.17
N CYS A 27 0.57 -7.95 7.04
CA CYS A 27 1.56 -8.64 7.86
C CYS A 27 1.40 -8.28 9.34
N TRP A 28 1.22 -7.00 9.65
CA TRP A 28 0.99 -6.54 11.03
C TRP A 28 -0.28 -7.12 11.65
N GLN A 29 -1.30 -7.38 10.84
CA GLN A 29 -2.55 -8.02 11.26
C GLN A 29 -2.39 -9.54 11.43
N HIS A 30 -1.64 -10.19 10.54
CA HIS A 30 -1.59 -11.65 10.44
C HIS A 30 -0.51 -12.30 11.31
N TYR A 31 0.66 -11.66 11.45
CA TYR A 31 1.81 -12.22 12.18
C TYR A 31 1.94 -11.63 13.59
N PRO A 32 2.53 -12.37 14.54
CA PRO A 32 2.90 -11.82 15.83
C PRO A 32 3.85 -10.63 15.66
N GLN A 33 3.49 -9.48 16.21
CA GLN A 33 4.25 -8.24 16.00
C GLN A 33 5.68 -8.31 16.54
N ASP A 34 5.90 -9.06 17.61
CA ASP A 34 7.24 -9.27 18.16
C ASP A 34 8.17 -9.93 17.13
N TRP A 35 7.66 -10.90 16.35
CA TRP A 35 8.44 -11.52 15.28
C TRP A 35 8.82 -10.52 14.17
N LEU A 36 7.89 -9.63 13.83
CA LEU A 36 8.15 -8.60 12.82
C LEU A 36 9.17 -7.58 13.34
N PHE A 37 9.09 -7.20 14.61
CA PHE A 37 10.09 -6.33 15.24
C PHE A 37 11.47 -6.99 15.32
N ASP A 38 11.55 -8.27 15.66
CA ASP A 38 12.79 -9.01 15.68
C ASP A 38 13.39 -9.14 14.28
N LEU A 39 12.56 -9.38 13.26
CA LEU A 39 12.97 -9.38 11.86
C LEU A 39 13.60 -8.03 11.47
N MET A 40 12.91 -6.93 11.79
CA MET A 40 13.39 -5.59 11.45
C MET A 40 14.70 -5.26 12.17
N ALA A 41 14.80 -5.62 13.45
CA ALA A 41 16.02 -5.42 14.24
C ALA A 41 17.19 -6.27 13.74
N GLY A 42 16.92 -7.49 13.29
CA GLY A 42 17.91 -8.42 12.74
C GLY A 42 18.44 -8.04 11.35
N HIS A 43 17.75 -7.15 10.63
CA HIS A 43 18.11 -6.77 9.26
C HIS A 43 18.27 -5.24 9.07
N PRO A 44 19.26 -4.61 9.72
CA PRO A 44 19.43 -3.16 9.70
C PRO A 44 19.74 -2.57 8.31
N VAL A 45 20.21 -3.39 7.37
CA VAL A 45 20.43 -2.96 5.98
C VAL A 45 19.11 -2.74 5.25
N LEU A 46 18.09 -3.57 5.53
CA LEU A 46 16.76 -3.49 4.94
C LEU A 46 15.87 -2.48 5.67
N PHE A 47 16.08 -2.34 6.97
CA PHE A 47 15.31 -1.45 7.85
C PHE A 47 16.23 -0.46 8.58
N PRO A 48 16.88 0.45 7.83
CA PRO A 48 17.86 1.36 8.42
C PRO A 48 17.20 2.30 9.44
N GLY A 49 17.83 2.45 10.61
CA GLY A 49 17.34 3.33 11.67
C GLY A 49 16.12 2.79 12.44
N PHE A 50 15.76 1.52 12.22
CA PHE A 50 14.68 0.92 12.99
C PHE A 50 15.02 0.89 14.49
N THR A 51 14.07 1.36 15.29
CA THR A 51 14.10 1.27 16.76
C THR A 51 12.80 0.60 17.20
N ARG A 52 12.93 -0.48 17.99
CA ARG A 52 11.76 -1.20 18.48
C ARG A 52 10.87 -0.28 19.30
N PRO A 53 9.59 -0.11 18.94
CA PRO A 53 8.67 0.69 19.72
C PRO A 53 8.32 -0.01 21.06
N SER A 54 7.92 0.77 22.04
CA SER A 54 7.47 0.25 23.35
C SER A 54 6.03 -0.25 23.34
N GLY A 55 5.27 0.06 22.31
CA GLY A 55 3.85 -0.26 22.17
C GLY A 55 3.54 -1.16 20.98
N ARG A 56 2.28 -1.58 20.90
CA ARG A 56 1.76 -2.32 19.77
C ARG A 56 1.48 -1.37 18.59
N TYR A 57 1.79 -1.82 17.38
CA TYR A 57 1.36 -1.14 16.17
C TYR A 57 -0.10 -1.48 15.88
N GLU A 58 -0.91 -0.45 15.63
CA GLU A 58 -2.32 -0.61 15.22
C GLU A 58 -2.43 -0.31 13.73
N PRO A 59 -2.56 -1.34 12.86
CA PRO A 59 -2.67 -1.13 11.43
C PRO A 59 -3.98 -0.41 11.09
N ARG A 60 -3.90 0.52 10.12
CA ARG A 60 -5.06 1.23 9.59
C ARG A 60 -5.24 0.88 8.13
N PHE A 61 -6.33 0.20 7.83
CA PHE A 61 -6.62 -0.21 6.46
C PHE A 61 -7.37 0.88 5.71
N ALA A 62 -6.91 1.17 4.48
CA ALA A 62 -7.67 1.97 3.55
C ALA A 62 -9.00 1.28 3.22
N ALA A 63 -10.01 2.03 2.78
CA ALA A 63 -11.33 1.49 2.46
C ALA A 63 -11.26 0.34 1.43
N VAL A 64 -10.37 0.45 0.44
CA VAL A 64 -10.13 -0.59 -0.59
C VAL A 64 -9.42 -1.85 -0.07
N ALA A 65 -8.99 -1.85 1.19
CA ALA A 65 -8.21 -2.93 1.80
C ALA A 65 -8.89 -3.49 3.06
N ARG A 66 -10.21 -3.35 3.18
CA ARG A 66 -11.02 -3.89 4.29
C ARG A 66 -11.82 -5.08 3.82
N ARG A 67 -11.52 -6.22 4.42
CA ARG A 67 -12.27 -7.45 4.19
C ARG A 67 -13.74 -7.27 4.58
N ASP A 68 -14.63 -7.89 3.83
CA ASP A 68 -16.08 -7.90 4.06
C ASP A 68 -16.76 -6.51 4.03
N GLU A 69 -16.02 -5.46 3.62
CA GLU A 69 -16.52 -4.10 3.44
C GLU A 69 -16.31 -3.66 1.98
N PRO A 70 -17.20 -4.02 1.03
CA PRO A 70 -17.11 -3.52 -0.34
C PRO A 70 -17.08 -1.99 -0.37
N PHE A 71 -16.18 -1.43 -1.14
CA PHE A 71 -15.97 0.01 -1.23
C PHE A 71 -16.19 0.51 -2.66
N THR A 72 -17.02 1.52 -2.82
CA THR A 72 -17.19 2.20 -4.11
C THR A 72 -16.36 3.47 -4.12
N ASP A 73 -15.44 3.57 -5.06
CA ASP A 73 -14.59 4.74 -5.22
C ASP A 73 -15.30 5.89 -5.96
N ASP A 74 -14.65 7.05 -6.06
CA ASP A 74 -15.19 8.23 -6.71
C ASP A 74 -15.46 8.03 -8.21
N TRP A 75 -14.80 7.04 -8.83
CA TRP A 75 -15.01 6.66 -10.23
C TRP A 75 -16.18 5.70 -10.42
N GLY A 76 -16.84 5.28 -9.34
CA GLY A 76 -17.94 4.32 -9.37
C GLY A 76 -17.50 2.87 -9.45
N CYS A 77 -16.22 2.57 -9.25
CA CYS A 77 -15.71 1.21 -9.21
C CYS A 77 -15.92 0.59 -7.84
N VAL A 78 -16.39 -0.66 -7.80
CA VAL A 78 -16.57 -1.42 -6.55
C VAL A 78 -15.37 -2.33 -6.32
N TRP A 79 -14.75 -2.14 -5.17
CA TRP A 79 -13.55 -2.87 -4.74
C TRP A 79 -13.91 -3.95 -3.72
N HIS A 80 -13.31 -5.11 -3.88
CA HIS A 80 -13.37 -6.22 -2.93
C HIS A 80 -11.99 -6.76 -2.63
N THR A 81 -11.77 -7.11 -1.37
CA THR A 81 -10.57 -7.83 -0.93
C THR A 81 -10.95 -9.04 -0.09
N SER A 82 -10.11 -10.07 -0.10
CA SER A 82 -10.26 -11.26 0.74
C SER A 82 -9.55 -11.13 2.09
N GLU A 83 -8.65 -10.14 2.24
CA GLU A 83 -7.81 -9.98 3.42
C GLU A 83 -7.66 -8.51 3.82
N ASP A 84 -7.75 -8.24 5.12
CA ASP A 84 -7.47 -6.91 5.67
C ASP A 84 -6.01 -6.50 5.43
N GLY A 85 -5.83 -5.27 4.95
CA GLY A 85 -4.51 -4.71 4.65
C GLY A 85 -3.94 -5.07 3.27
N ILE A 86 -4.68 -5.86 2.47
CA ILE A 86 -4.36 -6.10 1.06
C ILE A 86 -5.34 -5.31 0.20
N THR A 87 -4.80 -4.44 -0.66
CA THR A 87 -5.63 -3.70 -1.62
C THR A 87 -6.43 -4.68 -2.47
N GLY A 88 -7.74 -4.46 -2.53
CA GLY A 88 -8.65 -5.29 -3.27
C GLY A 88 -8.51 -5.19 -4.78
N VAL A 89 -9.41 -5.86 -5.46
CA VAL A 89 -9.60 -5.77 -6.90
C VAL A 89 -10.95 -5.15 -7.23
N VAL A 90 -11.03 -4.49 -8.37
CA VAL A 90 -12.30 -3.98 -8.88
C VAL A 90 -13.12 -5.15 -9.40
N THR A 91 -14.31 -5.34 -8.85
CA THR A 91 -15.25 -6.39 -9.23
C THR A 91 -16.40 -5.87 -10.08
N GLU A 92 -16.74 -4.59 -9.92
CA GLU A 92 -17.75 -3.90 -10.71
C GLU A 92 -17.23 -2.53 -11.12
N HIS A 93 -17.50 -2.12 -12.34
CA HIS A 93 -17.10 -0.82 -12.86
C HIS A 93 -18.20 -0.22 -13.75
N PRO A 94 -18.34 1.12 -13.78
CA PRO A 94 -19.44 1.78 -14.46
C PRO A 94 -19.39 1.64 -15.98
N LEU A 95 -18.21 1.47 -16.57
CA LEU A 95 -18.00 1.30 -18.00
C LEU A 95 -17.89 -0.18 -18.39
N SER A 96 -18.82 -1.01 -17.88
CA SER A 96 -18.87 -2.45 -18.19
C SER A 96 -19.33 -2.74 -19.62
N SER A 97 -19.97 -1.77 -20.29
CA SER A 97 -20.38 -1.82 -21.69
C SER A 97 -20.23 -0.45 -22.35
N TRP A 98 -20.15 -0.40 -23.67
CA TRP A 98 -20.10 0.85 -24.44
C TRP A 98 -21.37 1.68 -24.29
N ASP A 99 -22.52 1.07 -24.06
CA ASP A 99 -23.80 1.78 -23.88
C ASP A 99 -23.80 2.69 -22.65
N ALA A 100 -22.97 2.38 -21.65
CA ALA A 100 -22.82 3.21 -20.46
C ALA A 100 -21.92 4.44 -20.67
N PHE A 101 -21.16 4.50 -21.76
CA PHE A 101 -20.15 5.54 -21.99
C PHE A 101 -20.76 6.94 -22.11
N ASP A 102 -21.87 7.09 -22.86
CA ASP A 102 -22.49 8.39 -23.10
C ASP A 102 -23.15 8.99 -21.85
N SER A 103 -23.51 8.15 -20.87
CA SER A 103 -24.13 8.55 -19.62
C SER A 103 -23.18 8.61 -18.43
N TYR A 104 -21.92 8.19 -18.62
CA TYR A 104 -20.95 8.18 -17.54
C TYR A 104 -20.40 9.59 -17.27
N GLU A 105 -20.51 10.00 -16.02
CA GLU A 105 -19.93 11.26 -15.54
C GLU A 105 -18.70 10.95 -14.68
N PRO A 106 -17.48 11.34 -15.11
CA PRO A 106 -16.29 11.19 -14.29
C PRO A 106 -16.37 12.08 -13.03
N PRO A 107 -15.67 11.72 -11.97
CA PRO A 107 -15.66 12.52 -10.75
C PRO A 107 -15.09 13.91 -10.99
N ASP A 108 -15.61 14.90 -10.27
CA ASP A 108 -15.08 16.26 -10.28
C ASP A 108 -13.67 16.27 -9.68
N PRO A 109 -12.62 16.66 -10.44
CA PRO A 109 -11.24 16.66 -9.93
C PRO A 109 -11.04 17.50 -8.67
N SER A 110 -11.88 18.51 -8.43
CA SER A 110 -11.81 19.37 -7.25
C SER A 110 -12.26 18.66 -5.96
N ARG A 111 -12.95 17.52 -6.08
CA ARG A 111 -13.49 16.72 -4.98
C ARG A 111 -12.71 15.43 -4.73
N CYS A 112 -11.81 15.06 -5.63
CA CYS A 112 -10.95 13.90 -5.44
C CYS A 112 -9.88 14.22 -4.39
N THR A 113 -9.84 13.44 -3.32
CA THR A 113 -8.87 13.58 -2.21
C THR A 113 -7.81 12.48 -2.27
#